data_5dbbe9563db3f98c8068ea524472bbdd
#
_entry.id   5dbbe9563db3f98c8068ea524472bbdd
#
_cell.length_a   1.000
_cell.length_b   1.000
_cell.length_c   1.000
_cell.angle_alpha   90.00
_cell.angle_beta   90.00
_cell.angle_gamma   90.00
#
_symmetry.space_group_name_H-M   'P 1'
#
loop_
_entity.id
_entity.type
_entity.pdbx_description
1 polymer ?
#
loop_
_entity_poly.entity_id
_entity_poly.type
_entity_poly.pdbx_seq_one_letter_code
_entity_poly.pdbx_strand_id
1 'polypeptide(L)'
;MEKKNQFEQRMIDILNAGALNLALAVGYRLSIFDAMAEFEHPVTAKVIADRAGVTPRYVTEWLAVMATGRIVEISKAPTGETLYLLPPEHGAFLTRSAGNANLGVYAQEIPLLTSCAMDAVAQGFTTGKGVPFSQYPDFQAFMAELSNAKHQQVLISKFLPTVDNGLLVPRLERGIEVLDLGCGEGVALNLMAKAFPNSRFTGVDNFGAALEKARADAAGLGLGNVDYVAEDAANPVIGERFRRKFDYVTAFDAIHDQTRPLEALQNVRAILAPGGIFSMVDIDAATDPVENMDHPMAPFLYTVSLMHCMPVGLNQNGAALGMMWGREKALSMLRQAGFDRIEVLSMDHDSFNLHFLARGDEL
;
A
#
# COMPACT_ATOMS: atom_id res chain seq x y z
N MET A 1 -37.01 17.42 11.85
CA MET A 1 -35.97 18.15 12.62
C MET A 1 -34.84 17.24 13.09
N GLU A 2 -35.14 16.12 13.71
CA GLU A 2 -34.12 15.20 14.27
C GLU A 2 -33.11 14.71 13.21
N LYS A 3 -33.56 14.17 12.08
CA LYS A 3 -32.67 13.72 11.00
C LYS A 3 -31.78 14.85 10.41
N LYS A 4 -32.28 16.09 10.36
CA LYS A 4 -31.51 17.24 9.91
C LYS A 4 -30.39 17.57 10.89
N ASN A 5 -30.69 17.58 12.19
CA ASN A 5 -29.70 17.88 13.23
C ASN A 5 -28.63 16.77 13.32
N GLN A 6 -29.03 15.50 13.15
CA GLN A 6 -28.09 14.37 13.08
C GLN A 6 -27.13 14.51 11.89
N PHE A 7 -27.62 14.93 10.72
CA PHE A 7 -26.77 15.14 9.55
C PHE A 7 -25.87 16.37 9.71
N GLU A 8 -26.36 17.45 10.34
CA GLU A 8 -25.54 18.62 10.68
C GLU A 8 -24.35 18.23 11.57
N GLN A 9 -24.60 17.44 12.64
CA GLN A 9 -23.52 16.94 13.48
C GLN A 9 -22.55 16.05 12.67
N ARG A 10 -23.07 15.16 11.82
CA ARG A 10 -22.24 14.34 10.94
C ARG A 10 -21.33 15.17 10.03
N MET A 11 -21.84 16.29 9.48
CA MET A 11 -21.03 17.21 8.66
C MET A 11 -19.91 17.88 9.48
N ILE A 12 -20.20 18.28 10.71
CA ILE A 12 -19.18 18.84 11.64
C ILE A 12 -18.10 17.80 11.91
N ASP A 13 -18.48 16.55 12.18
CA ASP A 13 -17.53 15.47 12.42
C ASP A 13 -16.64 15.20 11.20
N ILE A 14 -17.20 15.21 9.99
CA ILE A 14 -16.44 15.06 8.73
C ILE A 14 -15.43 16.19 8.55
N LEU A 15 -15.83 17.45 8.77
CA LEU A 15 -14.94 18.60 8.64
C LEU A 15 -13.80 18.54 9.65
N ASN A 16 -14.10 18.18 10.91
CA ASN A 16 -13.10 18.00 11.95
C ASN A 16 -12.16 16.84 11.64
N ALA A 17 -12.68 15.70 11.20
CA ALA A 17 -11.86 14.54 10.83
C ALA A 17 -10.92 14.87 9.66
N GLY A 18 -11.40 15.56 8.63
CA GLY A 18 -10.56 15.97 7.50
C GLY A 18 -9.46 16.95 7.89
N ALA A 19 -9.77 17.94 8.75
CA ALA A 19 -8.79 18.88 9.27
C ALA A 19 -7.74 18.18 10.15
N LEU A 20 -8.19 17.25 11.00
CA LEU A 20 -7.33 16.47 11.88
C LEU A 20 -6.39 15.56 11.07
N ASN A 21 -6.88 14.88 10.03
CA ASN A 21 -6.07 14.06 9.15
C ASN A 21 -4.94 14.85 8.49
N LEU A 22 -5.23 16.06 8.00
CA LEU A 22 -4.20 16.94 7.42
C LEU A 22 -3.12 17.30 8.44
N ALA A 23 -3.51 17.62 9.68
CA ALA A 23 -2.57 17.95 10.75
C ALA A 23 -1.76 16.71 11.21
N LEU A 24 -2.36 15.51 11.23
CA LEU A 24 -1.66 14.25 11.47
C LEU A 24 -0.57 14.03 10.41
N ALA A 25 -0.89 14.24 9.13
CA ALA A 25 0.07 14.12 8.03
C ALA A 25 1.28 15.04 8.21
N VAL A 26 1.05 16.31 8.61
CA VAL A 26 2.12 17.27 8.89
C VAL A 26 3.00 16.78 10.04
N GLY A 27 2.40 16.34 11.15
CA GLY A 27 3.13 15.84 12.32
C GLY A 27 3.95 14.60 12.01
N TYR A 28 3.39 13.66 11.25
CA TYR A 28 4.08 12.46 10.82
C TYR A 28 5.25 12.77 9.89
N ARG A 29 5.04 13.58 8.85
CA ARG A 29 6.08 14.00 7.89
C ARG A 29 7.28 14.67 8.57
N LEU A 30 7.04 15.46 9.60
CA LEU A 30 8.06 16.18 10.35
C LEU A 30 8.63 15.40 11.55
N SER A 31 8.24 14.13 11.74
CA SER A 31 8.64 13.26 12.86
C SER A 31 8.33 13.85 14.24
N ILE A 32 7.28 14.68 14.35
CA ILE A 32 6.92 15.32 15.63
C ILE A 32 6.40 14.27 16.61
N PHE A 33 5.64 13.28 16.15
CA PHE A 33 5.17 12.18 16.99
C PHE A 33 6.32 11.32 17.51
N ASP A 34 7.33 11.04 16.67
CA ASP A 34 8.53 10.30 17.08
C ASP A 34 9.30 11.07 18.18
N ALA A 35 9.46 12.40 18.00
CA ALA A 35 10.08 13.27 19.00
C ALA A 35 9.28 13.32 20.31
N MET A 36 7.94 13.37 20.23
CA MET A 36 7.08 13.37 21.43
C MET A 36 7.13 12.04 22.18
N ALA A 37 7.23 10.92 21.48
CA ALA A 37 7.27 9.60 22.11
C ALA A 37 8.52 9.34 22.96
N GLU A 38 9.54 10.19 22.87
CA GLU A 38 10.73 10.11 23.72
C GLU A 38 10.49 10.69 25.14
N PHE A 39 9.38 11.40 25.37
CA PHE A 39 9.06 11.99 26.65
C PHE A 39 8.06 11.14 27.43
N GLU A 40 8.45 10.71 28.63
CA GLU A 40 7.58 9.98 29.57
C GLU A 40 6.66 10.90 30.37
N HIS A 41 6.92 12.24 30.35
CA HIS A 41 6.19 13.24 31.12
C HIS A 41 5.76 14.41 30.25
N PRO A 42 4.67 15.14 30.61
CA PRO A 42 4.23 16.29 29.85
C PRO A 42 5.31 17.37 29.74
N VAL A 43 5.54 17.89 28.55
CA VAL A 43 6.55 18.91 28.23
C VAL A 43 5.94 20.10 27.50
N THR A 44 6.63 21.23 27.43
CA THR A 44 6.16 22.41 26.69
C THR A 44 6.30 22.25 25.17
N ALA A 45 5.54 23.04 24.42
CA ALA A 45 5.65 23.08 22.94
C ALA A 45 7.09 23.43 22.49
N LYS A 46 7.80 24.25 23.24
CA LYS A 46 9.21 24.60 22.94
C LYS A 46 10.11 23.37 22.99
N VAL A 47 9.99 22.56 24.05
CA VAL A 47 10.79 21.32 24.21
C VAL A 47 10.53 20.34 23.06
N ILE A 48 9.26 20.17 22.68
CA ILE A 48 8.89 19.31 21.53
C ILE A 48 9.50 19.85 20.25
N ALA A 49 9.39 21.17 20.01
CA ALA A 49 9.92 21.81 18.82
C ALA A 49 11.44 21.68 18.71
N ASP A 50 12.14 21.93 19.82
CA ASP A 50 13.61 21.80 19.90
C ASP A 50 14.03 20.34 19.59
N ARG A 51 13.30 19.35 20.14
CA ARG A 51 13.58 17.92 19.93
C ARG A 51 13.30 17.47 18.48
N ALA A 52 12.24 17.97 17.87
CA ALA A 52 11.89 17.68 16.49
C ALA A 52 12.67 18.51 15.46
N GLY A 53 13.46 19.51 15.89
CA GLY A 53 14.20 20.38 14.99
C GLY A 53 13.31 21.35 14.20
N VAL A 54 12.16 21.76 14.74
CA VAL A 54 11.17 22.61 14.06
C VAL A 54 10.86 23.88 14.85
N THR A 55 10.13 24.82 14.24
CA THR A 55 9.84 26.14 14.81
C THR A 55 8.76 26.07 15.90
N PRO A 56 8.99 26.58 17.12
CA PRO A 56 8.05 26.48 18.25
C PRO A 56 6.66 27.06 17.98
N ARG A 57 6.55 28.16 17.22
CA ARG A 57 5.25 28.78 16.91
C ARG A 57 4.34 27.85 16.12
N TYR A 58 4.90 27.14 15.11
CA TYR A 58 4.16 26.15 14.34
C TYR A 58 3.76 24.95 15.19
N VAL A 59 4.66 24.46 16.03
CA VAL A 59 4.36 23.34 16.95
C VAL A 59 3.26 23.73 17.94
N THR A 60 3.25 24.96 18.47
CA THR A 60 2.17 25.43 19.35
C THR A 60 0.79 25.37 18.67
N GLU A 61 0.70 25.84 17.41
CA GLU A 61 -0.56 25.77 16.66
C GLU A 61 -0.97 24.34 16.35
N TRP A 62 -0.01 23.52 15.90
CA TRP A 62 -0.23 22.11 15.61
C TRP A 62 -0.68 21.33 16.86
N LEU A 63 -0.07 21.56 18.02
CA LEU A 63 -0.47 20.95 19.28
C LEU A 63 -1.88 21.35 19.72
N ALA A 64 -2.33 22.56 19.38
CA ALA A 64 -3.72 22.95 19.63
C ALA A 64 -4.69 22.09 18.82
N VAL A 65 -4.37 21.77 17.55
CA VAL A 65 -5.16 20.85 16.74
C VAL A 65 -5.13 19.44 17.33
N MET A 66 -3.94 18.95 17.69
CA MET A 66 -3.78 17.59 18.25
C MET A 66 -4.52 17.44 19.60
N ALA A 67 -4.44 18.45 20.48
CA ALA A 67 -5.09 18.41 21.78
C ALA A 67 -6.61 18.53 21.66
N THR A 68 -7.14 19.41 20.82
CA THR A 68 -8.59 19.53 20.57
C THR A 68 -9.16 18.31 19.83
N GLY A 69 -8.32 17.66 19.00
CA GLY A 69 -8.61 16.38 18.36
C GLY A 69 -8.40 15.15 19.24
N ARG A 70 -7.99 15.33 20.51
CA ARG A 70 -7.74 14.25 21.48
C ARG A 70 -6.66 13.25 21.05
N ILE A 71 -5.71 13.71 20.25
CA ILE A 71 -4.54 12.92 19.86
C ILE A 71 -3.42 13.04 20.88
N VAL A 72 -3.25 14.21 21.49
CA VAL A 72 -2.30 14.46 22.59
C VAL A 72 -3.04 14.97 23.82
N GLU A 73 -2.49 14.67 24.99
CA GLU A 73 -2.98 15.22 26.24
C GLU A 73 -2.42 16.63 26.46
N ILE A 74 -3.24 17.47 27.10
CA ILE A 74 -2.91 18.85 27.44
C ILE A 74 -3.16 19.09 28.95
N SER A 75 -2.25 19.77 29.60
CA SER A 75 -2.34 20.12 31.01
C SER A 75 -1.70 21.47 31.34
N LYS A 76 -1.84 21.93 32.59
CA LYS A 76 -1.17 23.12 33.08
C LYS A 76 -0.16 22.77 34.16
N ALA A 77 1.06 23.28 34.03
CA ALA A 77 2.04 23.25 35.09
C ALA A 77 1.62 24.19 36.23
N PRO A 78 2.15 24.02 37.47
CA PRO A 78 1.96 24.97 38.56
C PRO A 78 2.43 26.40 38.24
N THR A 79 3.39 26.53 37.31
CA THR A 79 3.89 27.79 36.77
C THR A 79 2.93 28.50 35.81
N GLY A 80 1.84 27.82 35.40
CA GLY A 80 0.88 28.29 34.41
C GLY A 80 1.24 27.93 32.96
N GLU A 81 2.38 27.32 32.69
CA GLU A 81 2.78 26.87 31.35
C GLU A 81 1.88 25.75 30.87
N THR A 82 1.64 25.71 29.55
CA THR A 82 0.89 24.62 28.92
C THR A 82 1.85 23.49 28.60
N LEU A 83 1.47 22.27 28.99
CA LEU A 83 2.22 21.04 28.80
C LEU A 83 1.43 20.06 27.94
N TYR A 84 2.15 19.26 27.17
CA TYR A 84 1.61 18.28 26.24
C TYR A 84 2.30 16.94 26.42
N LEU A 85 1.55 15.86 26.24
CA LEU A 85 2.05 14.47 26.26
C LEU A 85 1.39 13.68 25.14
N LEU A 86 2.18 12.93 24.39
CA LEU A 86 1.65 11.87 23.53
C LEU A 86 1.49 10.62 24.38
N PRO A 87 0.25 10.14 24.64
CA PRO A 87 0.04 8.89 25.35
C PRO A 87 0.76 7.73 24.64
N PRO A 88 1.44 6.82 25.37
CA PRO A 88 2.13 5.68 24.75
C PRO A 88 1.23 4.82 23.87
N GLU A 89 -0.04 4.64 24.25
CA GLU A 89 -1.06 3.93 23.49
C GLU A 89 -1.41 4.61 22.16
N HIS A 90 -1.33 5.94 22.07
CA HIS A 90 -1.49 6.68 20.81
C HIS A 90 -0.20 6.62 19.98
N GLY A 91 0.96 6.73 20.64
CA GLY A 91 2.28 6.59 20.01
C GLY A 91 2.45 5.25 19.30
N ALA A 92 1.85 4.18 19.84
CA ALA A 92 1.82 2.84 19.25
C ALA A 92 1.16 2.76 17.86
N PHE A 93 0.45 3.81 17.42
CA PHE A 93 -0.16 3.90 16.09
C PHE A 93 0.35 5.08 15.24
N LEU A 94 1.11 6.00 15.83
CA LEU A 94 1.47 7.28 15.18
C LEU A 94 2.96 7.43 14.93
N THR A 95 3.81 6.59 15.53
CA THR A 95 5.26 6.67 15.40
C THR A 95 5.80 5.66 14.39
N ARG A 96 6.96 5.95 13.81
CA ARG A 96 7.67 5.02 12.92
C ARG A 96 8.10 3.74 13.63
N SER A 97 8.35 3.78 14.92
CA SER A 97 8.67 2.63 15.75
C SER A 97 7.50 1.66 15.97
N ALA A 98 6.26 2.09 15.71
CA ALA A 98 5.06 1.25 15.82
C ALA A 98 5.02 0.08 14.81
N GLY A 99 5.86 0.10 13.79
CA GLY A 99 5.95 -0.98 12.82
C GLY A 99 4.62 -1.20 12.07
N ASN A 100 4.12 -2.45 12.03
CA ASN A 100 2.84 -2.79 11.35
C ASN A 100 1.60 -2.14 11.98
N ALA A 101 1.67 -1.68 13.22
CA ALA A 101 0.58 -0.98 13.87
C ALA A 101 0.52 0.51 13.48
N ASN A 102 1.49 1.02 12.74
CA ASN A 102 1.59 2.42 12.36
C ASN A 102 0.48 2.83 11.38
N LEU A 103 -0.56 3.47 11.89
CA LEU A 103 -1.63 4.08 11.10
C LEU A 103 -1.32 5.54 10.72
N GLY A 104 -0.35 6.17 11.39
CA GLY A 104 0.05 7.55 11.12
C GLY A 104 0.59 7.75 9.70
N VAL A 105 1.20 6.73 9.11
CA VAL A 105 1.69 6.77 7.73
C VAL A 105 0.57 7.03 6.73
N TYR A 106 -0.62 6.42 6.94
CA TYR A 106 -1.78 6.59 6.05
C TYR A 106 -2.40 7.99 6.09
N ALA A 107 -2.13 8.78 7.15
CA ALA A 107 -2.59 10.15 7.21
C ALA A 107 -2.03 11.03 6.07
N GLN A 108 -0.87 10.66 5.51
CA GLN A 108 -0.24 11.38 4.41
C GLN A 108 -0.93 11.16 3.04
N GLU A 109 -1.65 10.07 2.89
CA GLU A 109 -2.16 9.59 1.60
C GLU A 109 -3.16 10.56 0.96
N ILE A 110 -4.20 10.95 1.69
CA ILE A 110 -5.22 11.89 1.19
C ILE A 110 -4.63 13.28 0.86
N PRO A 111 -3.79 13.92 1.71
CA PRO A 111 -3.12 15.17 1.36
C PRO A 111 -2.24 15.07 0.10
N LEU A 112 -1.49 13.99 -0.08
CA LEU A 112 -0.67 13.77 -1.27
C LEU A 112 -1.53 13.65 -2.52
N LEU A 113 -2.59 12.82 -2.49
CA LEU A 113 -3.52 12.65 -3.60
C LEU A 113 -4.25 13.95 -3.94
N THR A 114 -4.65 14.73 -2.94
CA THR A 114 -5.25 16.05 -3.14
C THR A 114 -4.30 16.98 -3.88
N SER A 115 -3.04 17.01 -3.44
CA SER A 115 -2.00 17.87 -4.02
C SER A 115 -1.70 17.59 -5.49
N CYS A 116 -1.68 16.30 -5.89
CA CYS A 116 -1.27 15.90 -7.24
C CYS A 116 -2.43 15.65 -8.21
N ALA A 117 -3.62 15.25 -7.74
CA ALA A 117 -4.65 14.68 -8.61
C ALA A 117 -6.02 15.36 -8.55
N MET A 118 -6.33 16.19 -7.56
CA MET A 118 -7.67 16.75 -7.35
C MET A 118 -8.27 17.36 -8.61
N ASP A 119 -7.56 18.25 -9.29
CA ASP A 119 -8.06 18.95 -10.48
C ASP A 119 -8.22 18.00 -11.67
N ALA A 120 -7.28 17.07 -11.85
CA ALA A 120 -7.33 16.10 -12.94
C ALA A 120 -8.49 15.11 -12.75
N VAL A 121 -8.71 14.62 -11.53
CA VAL A 121 -9.83 13.75 -11.19
C VAL A 121 -11.15 14.49 -11.36
N ALA A 122 -11.28 15.75 -10.89
CA ALA A 122 -12.47 16.55 -11.10
C ALA A 122 -12.79 16.76 -12.60
N GLN A 123 -11.78 16.97 -13.44
CA GLN A 123 -11.95 17.01 -14.90
C GLN A 123 -12.37 15.64 -15.46
N GLY A 124 -11.89 14.53 -14.88
CA GLY A 124 -12.28 13.18 -15.24
C GLY A 124 -13.79 12.93 -15.17
N PHE A 125 -14.48 13.50 -14.18
CA PHE A 125 -15.95 13.41 -14.05
C PHE A 125 -16.72 13.98 -15.25
N THR A 126 -16.14 14.95 -15.96
CA THR A 126 -16.78 15.59 -17.12
C THR A 126 -16.26 15.06 -18.45
N THR A 127 -15.02 14.59 -18.49
CA THR A 127 -14.35 14.17 -19.74
C THR A 127 -14.33 12.67 -19.95
N GLY A 128 -14.53 11.88 -18.88
CA GLY A 128 -14.37 10.44 -18.89
C GLY A 128 -12.90 9.96 -19.04
N LYS A 129 -11.91 10.87 -18.90
CA LYS A 129 -10.50 10.55 -19.06
C LYS A 129 -9.89 10.13 -17.74
N GLY A 130 -8.98 9.15 -17.79
CA GLY A 130 -8.12 8.78 -16.68
C GLY A 130 -6.97 9.78 -16.46
N VAL A 131 -6.19 9.51 -15.40
CA VAL A 131 -5.02 10.30 -15.01
C VAL A 131 -3.76 9.46 -15.21
N PRO A 132 -2.74 9.95 -15.92
CA PRO A 132 -1.52 9.17 -16.13
C PRO A 132 -0.74 8.98 -14.81
N PHE A 133 -0.14 7.81 -14.63
CA PHE A 133 0.66 7.46 -13.45
C PHE A 133 1.79 8.47 -13.15
N SER A 134 2.36 9.06 -14.19
CA SER A 134 3.41 10.10 -14.07
C SER A 134 2.96 11.40 -13.36
N GLN A 135 1.66 11.57 -13.13
CA GLN A 135 1.14 12.73 -12.40
C GLN A 135 1.21 12.59 -10.87
N TYR A 136 1.66 11.42 -10.36
CA TYR A 136 1.70 11.08 -8.95
C TYR A 136 3.12 10.89 -8.37
N PRO A 137 4.12 11.75 -8.64
CA PRO A 137 5.52 11.45 -8.28
C PRO A 137 5.72 11.29 -6.75
N ASP A 138 5.16 12.20 -5.95
CA ASP A 138 5.28 12.16 -4.49
C ASP A 138 4.47 11.01 -3.87
N PHE A 139 3.35 10.66 -4.49
CA PHE A 139 2.52 9.55 -4.07
C PHE A 139 3.21 8.20 -4.33
N GLN A 140 3.94 8.05 -5.43
CA GLN A 140 4.72 6.85 -5.72
C GLN A 140 5.80 6.61 -4.68
N ALA A 141 6.53 7.66 -4.28
CA ALA A 141 7.53 7.56 -3.21
C ALA A 141 6.89 7.16 -1.87
N PHE A 142 5.71 7.71 -1.56
CA PHE A 142 4.94 7.34 -0.38
C PHE A 142 4.49 5.87 -0.42
N MET A 143 3.92 5.40 -1.53
CA MET A 143 3.48 4.02 -1.68
C MET A 143 4.65 3.04 -1.59
N ALA A 144 5.81 3.40 -2.15
CA ALA A 144 7.02 2.61 -1.99
C ALA A 144 7.46 2.52 -0.53
N GLU A 145 7.46 3.63 0.23
CA GLU A 145 7.78 3.62 1.67
C GLU A 145 6.83 2.70 2.44
N LEU A 146 5.52 2.81 2.19
CA LEU A 146 4.49 2.01 2.84
C LEU A 146 4.63 0.51 2.55
N SER A 147 4.72 0.13 1.27
CA SER A 147 4.85 -1.26 0.84
C SER A 147 6.16 -1.87 1.30
N ASN A 148 7.25 -1.11 1.23
CA ASN A 148 8.57 -1.55 1.65
C ASN A 148 8.62 -1.86 3.14
N ALA A 149 8.05 -1.02 3.98
CA ALA A 149 7.97 -1.24 5.43
C ALA A 149 7.20 -2.53 5.74
N LYS A 150 6.06 -2.77 5.06
CA LYS A 150 5.26 -3.98 5.19
C LYS A 150 6.04 -5.22 4.76
N HIS A 151 6.65 -5.20 3.57
CA HIS A 151 7.43 -6.34 3.07
C HIS A 151 8.61 -6.69 3.98
N GLN A 152 9.36 -5.71 4.48
CA GLN A 152 10.48 -5.94 5.40
C GLN A 152 10.06 -6.65 6.69
N GLN A 153 8.85 -6.39 7.17
CA GLN A 153 8.38 -6.94 8.44
C GLN A 153 7.74 -8.31 8.31
N VAL A 154 6.99 -8.57 7.23
CA VAL A 154 6.12 -9.76 7.17
C VAL A 154 6.40 -10.71 6.02
N LEU A 155 7.01 -10.27 4.92
CA LEU A 155 7.12 -11.07 3.70
C LEU A 155 7.80 -12.43 3.96
N ILE A 156 9.04 -12.40 4.45
CA ILE A 156 9.84 -13.63 4.66
C ILE A 156 9.37 -14.43 5.86
N SER A 157 9.01 -13.74 6.96
CA SER A 157 8.76 -14.39 8.26
C SER A 157 7.32 -14.84 8.47
N LYS A 158 6.35 -14.24 7.75
CA LYS A 158 4.93 -14.52 7.97
C LYS A 158 4.20 -14.92 6.68
N PHE A 159 4.35 -14.14 5.58
CA PHE A 159 3.60 -14.40 4.34
C PHE A 159 4.09 -15.67 3.63
N LEU A 160 5.37 -15.75 3.23
CA LEU A 160 5.87 -16.91 2.46
C LEU A 160 5.68 -18.25 3.18
N PRO A 161 5.82 -18.36 4.52
CA PRO A 161 5.55 -19.60 5.24
C PRO A 161 4.10 -20.09 5.18
N THR A 162 3.13 -19.23 4.86
CA THR A 162 1.71 -19.63 4.71
C THR A 162 1.36 -20.08 3.30
N VAL A 163 2.17 -19.71 2.31
CA VAL A 163 1.86 -20.01 0.91
C VAL A 163 1.96 -21.50 0.65
N ASP A 164 0.94 -22.03 -0.05
CA ASP A 164 0.84 -23.43 -0.42
C ASP A 164 0.96 -24.39 0.80
N ASN A 165 0.29 -24.03 1.90
CA ASN A 165 0.33 -24.79 3.16
C ASN A 165 1.77 -25.03 3.68
N GLY A 166 2.66 -24.05 3.48
CA GLY A 166 4.06 -24.11 3.91
C GLY A 166 5.01 -24.82 2.94
N LEU A 167 4.52 -25.27 1.78
CA LEU A 167 5.35 -25.99 0.80
C LEU A 167 6.24 -25.06 -0.04
N LEU A 168 5.94 -23.74 -0.09
CA LEU A 168 6.71 -22.80 -0.90
C LEU A 168 8.13 -22.60 -0.36
N VAL A 169 8.31 -22.37 0.94
CA VAL A 169 9.63 -22.07 1.53
C VAL A 169 10.66 -23.17 1.24
N PRO A 170 10.36 -24.48 1.45
CA PRO A 170 11.28 -25.55 1.06
C PRO A 170 11.60 -25.60 -0.45
N ARG A 171 10.69 -25.14 -1.32
CA ARG A 171 10.95 -25.04 -2.76
C ARG A 171 11.93 -23.89 -3.06
N LEU A 172 11.73 -22.71 -2.43
CA LEU A 172 12.62 -21.57 -2.52
C LEU A 172 14.04 -21.89 -2.05
N GLU A 173 14.17 -22.64 -0.94
CA GLU A 173 15.46 -23.09 -0.41
C GLU A 173 16.20 -24.05 -1.35
N ARG A 174 15.47 -24.92 -2.06
CA ARG A 174 16.07 -25.84 -3.05
C ARG A 174 16.48 -25.15 -4.34
N GLY A 175 15.82 -24.03 -4.69
CA GLY A 175 16.04 -23.28 -5.89
C GLY A 175 14.90 -23.44 -6.90
N ILE A 176 14.20 -22.34 -7.16
CA ILE A 176 13.12 -22.22 -8.14
C ILE A 176 13.22 -20.87 -8.88
N GLU A 177 12.48 -20.76 -10.00
CA GLU A 177 12.31 -19.52 -10.74
C GLU A 177 11.10 -18.74 -10.21
N VAL A 178 11.30 -17.47 -9.84
CA VAL A 178 10.28 -16.59 -9.24
C VAL A 178 10.14 -15.32 -10.07
N LEU A 179 8.90 -14.86 -10.29
CA LEU A 179 8.64 -13.55 -10.90
C LEU A 179 7.71 -12.72 -10.01
N ASP A 180 8.02 -11.42 -9.88
CA ASP A 180 7.16 -10.42 -9.25
C ASP A 180 6.64 -9.44 -10.30
N LEU A 181 5.32 -9.37 -10.48
CA LEU A 181 4.63 -8.56 -11.48
C LEU A 181 4.16 -7.25 -10.85
N GLY A 182 4.58 -6.12 -11.42
CA GLY A 182 4.38 -4.81 -10.78
C GLY A 182 5.32 -4.63 -9.59
N CYS A 183 6.58 -5.01 -9.75
CA CYS A 183 7.55 -5.09 -8.65
C CYS A 183 8.00 -3.73 -8.08
N GLY A 184 7.66 -2.61 -8.74
CA GLY A 184 8.04 -1.26 -8.31
C GLY A 184 9.54 -1.12 -8.06
N GLU A 185 9.93 -0.66 -6.87
CA GLU A 185 11.32 -0.53 -6.43
C GLU A 185 11.99 -1.87 -6.05
N GLY A 186 11.34 -3.00 -6.28
CA GLY A 186 11.91 -4.34 -6.15
C GLY A 186 12.21 -4.80 -4.72
N VAL A 187 11.67 -4.15 -3.70
CA VAL A 187 12.02 -4.46 -2.30
C VAL A 187 11.57 -5.87 -1.91
N ALA A 188 10.35 -6.27 -2.25
CA ALA A 188 9.87 -7.64 -2.00
C ALA A 188 10.80 -8.67 -2.64
N LEU A 189 11.16 -8.43 -3.90
CA LEU A 189 12.02 -9.33 -4.67
C LEU A 189 13.44 -9.40 -4.12
N ASN A 190 14.05 -8.24 -3.76
CA ASN A 190 15.38 -8.18 -3.15
C ASN A 190 15.42 -8.90 -1.78
N LEU A 191 14.37 -8.79 -0.98
CA LEU A 191 14.25 -9.54 0.29
C LEU A 191 14.20 -11.04 0.04
N MET A 192 13.40 -11.50 -0.93
CA MET A 192 13.34 -12.91 -1.31
C MET A 192 14.68 -13.41 -1.87
N ALA A 193 15.32 -12.63 -2.78
CA ALA A 193 16.61 -12.99 -3.38
C ALA A 193 17.71 -13.14 -2.32
N LYS A 194 17.72 -12.26 -1.32
CA LYS A 194 18.64 -12.35 -0.17
C LYS A 194 18.39 -13.57 0.71
N ALA A 195 17.11 -13.88 0.96
CA ALA A 195 16.71 -14.98 1.84
C ALA A 195 16.93 -16.35 1.17
N PHE A 196 16.81 -16.44 -0.16
CA PHE A 196 16.81 -17.70 -0.92
C PHE A 196 17.85 -17.68 -2.05
N PRO A 197 19.14 -17.77 -1.74
CA PRO A 197 20.23 -17.59 -2.74
C PRO A 197 20.26 -18.67 -3.82
N ASN A 198 19.62 -19.82 -3.63
CA ASN A 198 19.54 -20.88 -4.63
C ASN A 198 18.45 -20.63 -5.68
N SER A 199 17.46 -19.78 -5.38
CA SER A 199 16.39 -19.40 -6.29
C SER A 199 16.80 -18.21 -7.18
N ARG A 200 16.12 -18.04 -8.32
CA ARG A 200 16.31 -16.93 -9.24
C ARG A 200 15.07 -16.07 -9.30
N PHE A 201 15.25 -14.76 -9.35
CA PHE A 201 14.18 -13.79 -9.21
C PHE A 201 14.16 -12.85 -10.41
N THR A 202 12.97 -12.58 -10.93
CA THR A 202 12.75 -11.63 -12.03
C THR A 202 11.66 -10.64 -11.62
N GLY A 203 11.95 -9.34 -11.64
CA GLY A 203 10.97 -8.27 -11.45
C GLY A 203 10.50 -7.72 -12.80
N VAL A 204 9.21 -7.49 -12.95
CA VAL A 204 8.63 -6.82 -14.12
C VAL A 204 7.85 -5.59 -13.67
N ASP A 205 8.18 -4.44 -14.24
CA ASP A 205 7.47 -3.18 -14.03
C ASP A 205 7.63 -2.28 -15.26
N ASN A 206 6.67 -1.39 -15.51
CA ASN A 206 6.75 -0.45 -16.61
C ASN A 206 7.37 0.90 -16.21
N PHE A 207 7.61 1.15 -14.91
CA PHE A 207 8.18 2.38 -14.41
C PHE A 207 9.70 2.31 -14.28
N GLY A 208 10.40 2.81 -15.30
CA GLY A 208 11.85 2.68 -15.43
C GLY A 208 12.64 3.23 -14.25
N ALA A 209 12.24 4.36 -13.66
CA ALA A 209 12.93 4.96 -12.52
C ALA A 209 12.86 4.07 -11.26
N ALA A 210 11.75 3.39 -11.01
CA ALA A 210 11.63 2.42 -9.93
C ALA A 210 12.58 1.23 -10.14
N LEU A 211 12.68 0.74 -11.38
CA LEU A 211 13.58 -0.36 -11.73
C LEU A 211 15.06 0.02 -11.64
N GLU A 212 15.43 1.28 -11.93
CA GLU A 212 16.80 1.76 -11.71
C GLU A 212 17.17 1.70 -10.22
N LYS A 213 16.25 2.14 -9.35
CA LYS A 213 16.41 2.03 -7.91
C LYS A 213 16.49 0.57 -7.45
N ALA A 214 15.61 -0.28 -7.95
CA ALA A 214 15.60 -1.72 -7.64
C ALA A 214 16.95 -2.39 -7.96
N ARG A 215 17.54 -2.08 -9.12
CA ARG A 215 18.87 -2.58 -9.53
C ARG A 215 19.98 -2.04 -8.65
N ALA A 216 19.93 -0.74 -8.30
CA ALA A 216 20.92 -0.12 -7.43
C ALA A 216 20.90 -0.76 -6.03
N ASP A 217 19.71 -0.96 -5.47
CA ASP A 217 19.53 -1.60 -4.16
C ASP A 217 19.99 -3.07 -4.18
N ALA A 218 19.67 -3.84 -5.24
CA ALA A 218 20.15 -5.20 -5.42
C ALA A 218 21.68 -5.27 -5.48
N ALA A 219 22.31 -4.37 -6.26
CA ALA A 219 23.76 -4.28 -6.35
C ALA A 219 24.40 -3.91 -5.00
N GLY A 220 23.81 -2.95 -4.27
CA GLY A 220 24.24 -2.55 -2.92
C GLY A 220 24.15 -3.69 -1.90
N LEU A 221 23.22 -4.62 -2.08
CA LEU A 221 23.07 -5.83 -1.28
C LEU A 221 23.93 -7.00 -1.76
N GLY A 222 24.65 -6.86 -2.88
CA GLY A 222 25.50 -7.91 -3.46
C GLY A 222 24.71 -9.09 -4.04
N LEU A 223 23.46 -8.88 -4.48
CA LEU A 223 22.59 -9.92 -5.02
C LEU A 223 22.99 -10.25 -6.47
N GLY A 224 23.26 -11.52 -6.76
CA GLY A 224 23.57 -12.01 -8.10
C GLY A 224 22.48 -12.90 -8.71
N ASN A 225 21.35 -13.06 -8.02
CA ASN A 225 20.26 -13.96 -8.39
C ASN A 225 18.94 -13.21 -8.67
N VAL A 226 18.98 -11.91 -8.94
CA VAL A 226 17.81 -11.08 -9.27
C VAL A 226 18.06 -10.25 -10.53
N ASP A 227 17.06 -10.19 -11.40
CA ASP A 227 17.02 -9.38 -12.62
C ASP A 227 15.73 -8.57 -12.70
N TYR A 228 15.76 -7.43 -13.43
CA TYR A 228 14.63 -6.54 -13.60
C TYR A 228 14.37 -6.22 -15.07
N VAL A 229 13.13 -6.32 -15.49
CA VAL A 229 12.66 -6.13 -16.87
C VAL A 229 11.68 -4.96 -16.93
N ALA A 230 12.00 -3.94 -17.72
CA ALA A 230 11.12 -2.82 -18.00
C ALA A 230 10.11 -3.22 -19.09
N GLU A 231 8.89 -3.59 -18.69
CA GLU A 231 7.84 -4.01 -19.63
C GLU A 231 6.46 -3.83 -19.01
N ASP A 232 5.46 -3.58 -19.84
CA ASP A 232 4.05 -3.59 -19.45
C ASP A 232 3.61 -5.05 -19.17
N ALA A 233 3.07 -5.29 -17.98
CA ALA A 233 2.58 -6.60 -17.56
C ALA A 233 1.57 -7.24 -18.55
N ALA A 234 0.80 -6.40 -19.25
CA ALA A 234 -0.18 -6.82 -20.25
C ALA A 234 0.41 -7.02 -21.66
N ASN A 235 1.70 -6.73 -21.87
CA ASN A 235 2.33 -6.96 -23.17
C ASN A 235 2.47 -8.46 -23.44
N PRO A 236 1.95 -8.99 -24.59
CA PRO A 236 2.08 -10.41 -24.94
C PRO A 236 3.52 -10.94 -24.96
N VAL A 237 4.50 -10.06 -25.19
CA VAL A 237 5.94 -10.41 -25.16
C VAL A 237 6.34 -11.05 -23.83
N ILE A 238 5.72 -10.67 -22.71
CA ILE A 238 5.96 -11.30 -21.40
C ILE A 238 5.58 -12.79 -21.44
N GLY A 239 4.37 -13.09 -21.89
CA GLY A 239 3.87 -14.47 -22.01
C GLY A 239 4.71 -15.33 -22.97
N GLU A 240 5.21 -14.74 -24.07
CA GLU A 240 6.06 -15.43 -25.06
C GLU A 240 7.48 -15.64 -24.52
N ARG A 241 8.12 -14.57 -24.01
CA ARG A 241 9.51 -14.57 -23.54
C ARG A 241 9.75 -15.52 -22.38
N PHE A 242 8.78 -15.61 -21.46
CA PHE A 242 8.91 -16.35 -20.20
C PHE A 242 7.99 -17.60 -20.15
N ARG A 243 7.51 -18.06 -21.28
CA ARG A 243 6.53 -19.16 -21.37
C ARG A 243 6.93 -20.35 -20.51
N ARG A 244 6.02 -20.74 -19.58
CA ARG A 244 6.17 -21.90 -18.69
C ARG A 244 7.49 -21.94 -17.91
N LYS A 245 7.98 -20.77 -17.51
CA LYS A 245 9.30 -20.64 -16.86
C LYS A 245 9.22 -20.63 -15.34
N PHE A 246 8.21 -19.96 -14.76
CA PHE A 246 8.24 -19.63 -13.35
C PHE A 246 7.46 -20.62 -12.50
N ASP A 247 8.09 -21.11 -11.44
CA ASP A 247 7.48 -21.96 -10.42
C ASP A 247 6.56 -21.16 -9.47
N TYR A 248 6.91 -19.89 -9.25
CA TYR A 248 6.17 -18.99 -8.39
C TYR A 248 6.09 -17.59 -9.01
N VAL A 249 4.89 -17.03 -9.05
CA VAL A 249 4.64 -15.65 -9.48
C VAL A 249 3.93 -14.91 -8.37
N THR A 250 4.30 -13.65 -8.14
CA THR A 250 3.65 -12.74 -7.20
C THR A 250 3.13 -11.50 -7.91
N ALA A 251 2.07 -10.91 -7.37
CA ALA A 251 1.62 -9.55 -7.64
C ALA A 251 1.04 -8.97 -6.34
N PHE A 252 1.67 -7.94 -5.80
CA PHE A 252 1.26 -7.29 -4.55
C PHE A 252 0.62 -5.95 -4.87
N ASP A 253 -0.69 -5.81 -4.65
CA ASP A 253 -1.47 -4.60 -4.88
C ASP A 253 -1.25 -3.98 -6.28
N ALA A 254 -1.00 -4.82 -7.31
CA ALA A 254 -0.55 -4.38 -8.63
C ALA A 254 -1.56 -4.62 -9.75
N ILE A 255 -2.51 -5.56 -9.59
CA ILE A 255 -3.43 -5.94 -10.67
C ILE A 255 -4.54 -4.92 -10.85
N HIS A 256 -5.07 -4.35 -9.78
CA HIS A 256 -6.17 -3.39 -9.84
C HIS A 256 -5.79 -2.03 -10.48
N ASP A 257 -4.50 -1.71 -10.55
CA ASP A 257 -3.97 -0.49 -11.18
C ASP A 257 -3.70 -0.67 -12.70
N GLN A 258 -3.72 -1.92 -13.21
CA GLN A 258 -3.44 -2.16 -14.61
C GLN A 258 -4.52 -1.58 -15.52
N THR A 259 -4.11 -1.00 -16.65
CA THR A 259 -5.04 -0.59 -17.71
C THR A 259 -5.66 -1.81 -18.42
N ARG A 260 -4.91 -2.92 -18.51
CA ARG A 260 -5.31 -4.18 -19.16
C ARG A 260 -5.09 -5.38 -18.21
N PRO A 261 -5.85 -5.45 -17.10
CA PRO A 261 -5.62 -6.44 -16.04
C PRO A 261 -5.87 -7.89 -16.49
N LEU A 262 -6.83 -8.11 -17.38
CA LEU A 262 -7.10 -9.46 -17.88
C LEU A 262 -5.92 -10.01 -18.70
N GLU A 263 -5.35 -9.19 -19.59
CA GLU A 263 -4.17 -9.56 -20.39
C GLU A 263 -2.95 -9.79 -19.50
N ALA A 264 -2.78 -8.97 -18.46
CA ALA A 264 -1.73 -9.18 -17.46
C ALA A 264 -1.89 -10.54 -16.76
N LEU A 265 -3.10 -10.89 -16.32
CA LEU A 265 -3.41 -12.19 -15.71
C LEU A 265 -3.24 -13.36 -16.68
N GLN A 266 -3.59 -13.18 -17.97
CA GLN A 266 -3.35 -14.19 -19.02
C GLN A 266 -1.85 -14.41 -19.25
N ASN A 267 -1.04 -13.35 -19.21
CA ASN A 267 0.41 -13.47 -19.25
C ASN A 267 0.95 -14.23 -18.02
N VAL A 268 0.46 -13.92 -16.82
CA VAL A 268 0.82 -14.69 -15.60
C VAL A 268 0.51 -16.20 -15.83
N ARG A 269 -0.67 -16.50 -16.37
CA ARG A 269 -1.05 -17.90 -16.66
C ARG A 269 -0.11 -18.57 -17.66
N ALA A 270 0.35 -17.83 -18.67
CA ALA A 270 1.22 -18.34 -19.73
C ALA A 270 2.67 -18.58 -19.24
N ILE A 271 3.16 -17.77 -18.30
CA ILE A 271 4.54 -17.86 -17.80
C ILE A 271 4.72 -18.86 -16.65
N LEU A 272 3.63 -19.30 -16.00
CA LEU A 272 3.70 -20.33 -14.97
C LEU A 272 4.16 -21.68 -15.54
N ALA A 273 5.13 -22.27 -14.90
CA ALA A 273 5.55 -23.65 -15.14
C ALA A 273 4.44 -24.65 -14.77
N PRO A 274 4.47 -25.90 -15.26
CA PRO A 274 3.58 -26.93 -14.77
C PRO A 274 3.69 -27.11 -13.26
N GLY A 275 2.55 -27.08 -12.55
CA GLY A 275 2.51 -27.08 -11.08
C GLY A 275 2.99 -25.78 -10.42
N GLY A 276 3.23 -24.72 -11.20
CA GLY A 276 3.54 -23.39 -10.69
C GLY A 276 2.34 -22.75 -10.01
N ILE A 277 2.61 -21.80 -9.10
CA ILE A 277 1.61 -21.11 -8.32
C ILE A 277 1.72 -19.59 -8.46
N PHE A 278 0.57 -18.93 -8.39
CA PHE A 278 0.46 -17.46 -8.43
C PHE A 278 -0.18 -16.95 -7.15
N SER A 279 0.52 -16.07 -6.46
CA SER A 279 0.02 -15.31 -5.31
C SER A 279 -0.34 -13.89 -5.77
N MET A 280 -1.62 -13.60 -5.85
CA MET A 280 -2.12 -12.24 -6.00
C MET A 280 -2.60 -11.75 -4.63
N VAL A 281 -2.00 -10.69 -4.13
CA VAL A 281 -2.43 -10.02 -2.91
C VAL A 281 -3.11 -8.73 -3.30
N ASP A 282 -4.34 -8.52 -2.83
CA ASP A 282 -5.15 -7.35 -3.19
C ASP A 282 -6.17 -7.06 -2.09
N ILE A 283 -6.78 -5.87 -2.12
CA ILE A 283 -7.65 -5.34 -1.07
C ILE A 283 -8.81 -6.30 -0.74
N ASP A 284 -9.06 -6.51 0.56
CA ASP A 284 -10.23 -7.24 1.07
C ASP A 284 -11.47 -6.36 0.98
N ALA A 285 -12.17 -6.46 -0.12
CA ALA A 285 -13.42 -5.76 -0.38
C ALA A 285 -14.40 -6.66 -1.16
N ALA A 286 -15.69 -6.36 -1.06
CA ALA A 286 -16.69 -6.87 -1.97
C ALA A 286 -16.75 -6.00 -3.24
N THR A 287 -17.16 -6.61 -4.38
CA THR A 287 -17.35 -5.87 -5.64
C THR A 287 -18.57 -4.94 -5.58
N ASP A 288 -19.64 -5.37 -4.90
CA ASP A 288 -20.83 -4.51 -4.69
C ASP A 288 -20.59 -3.53 -3.52
N PRO A 289 -20.70 -2.21 -3.74
CA PRO A 289 -20.55 -1.22 -2.67
C PRO A 289 -21.52 -1.42 -1.50
N VAL A 290 -22.69 -2.04 -1.72
CA VAL A 290 -23.66 -2.32 -0.65
C VAL A 290 -23.08 -3.29 0.38
N GLU A 291 -22.28 -4.25 -0.04
CA GLU A 291 -21.64 -5.22 0.85
C GLU A 291 -20.45 -4.60 1.63
N ASN A 292 -19.98 -3.43 1.21
CA ASN A 292 -18.91 -2.68 1.87
C ASN A 292 -19.43 -1.60 2.86
N MET A 293 -20.76 -1.49 3.08
CA MET A 293 -21.32 -0.46 3.94
C MET A 293 -20.82 -0.50 5.39
N ASP A 294 -20.51 -1.69 5.89
CA ASP A 294 -19.99 -1.91 7.23
C ASP A 294 -18.47 -2.13 7.26
N HIS A 295 -17.79 -1.99 6.12
CA HIS A 295 -16.33 -2.10 6.07
C HIS A 295 -15.68 -0.89 6.76
N PRO A 296 -14.83 -1.08 7.79
CA PRO A 296 -14.38 0.01 8.67
C PRO A 296 -13.59 1.10 7.96
N MET A 297 -12.92 0.76 6.85
CA MET A 297 -12.10 1.69 6.06
C MET A 297 -12.72 2.04 4.70
N ALA A 298 -13.96 1.64 4.40
CA ALA A 298 -14.54 1.83 3.08
C ALA A 298 -14.46 3.28 2.55
N PRO A 299 -14.84 4.33 3.31
CA PRO A 299 -14.73 5.70 2.80
C PRO A 299 -13.30 6.10 2.44
N PHE A 300 -12.31 5.65 3.21
CA PHE A 300 -10.90 5.92 2.95
C PHE A 300 -10.44 5.19 1.67
N LEU A 301 -10.64 3.89 1.58
CA LEU A 301 -10.23 3.05 0.46
C LEU A 301 -10.91 3.47 -0.85
N TYR A 302 -12.22 3.76 -0.84
CA TYR A 302 -12.91 4.30 -2.00
C TYR A 302 -12.39 5.68 -2.42
N THR A 303 -11.97 6.53 -1.47
CA THR A 303 -11.36 7.82 -1.79
C THR A 303 -10.00 7.64 -2.47
N VAL A 304 -9.16 6.75 -1.95
CA VAL A 304 -7.87 6.41 -2.58
C VAL A 304 -8.10 5.83 -3.97
N SER A 305 -9.04 4.90 -4.11
CA SER A 305 -9.43 4.34 -5.41
C SER A 305 -9.86 5.41 -6.41
N LEU A 306 -10.75 6.33 -5.99
CA LEU A 306 -11.24 7.44 -6.81
C LEU A 306 -10.12 8.40 -7.25
N MET A 307 -9.18 8.66 -6.35
CA MET A 307 -8.12 9.65 -6.57
C MET A 307 -6.88 9.10 -7.26
N HIS A 308 -6.66 7.77 -7.25
CA HIS A 308 -5.47 7.12 -7.81
C HIS A 308 -5.80 5.89 -8.67
N CYS A 309 -6.15 4.76 -8.07
CA CYS A 309 -6.18 3.47 -8.75
C CYS A 309 -7.17 3.44 -9.93
N MET A 310 -8.40 3.94 -9.72
CA MET A 310 -9.41 3.95 -10.78
C MET A 310 -9.02 4.90 -11.94
N PRO A 311 -8.62 6.17 -11.72
CA PRO A 311 -8.19 7.04 -12.82
C PRO A 311 -6.92 6.56 -13.53
N VAL A 312 -5.99 5.94 -12.82
CA VAL A 312 -4.79 5.33 -13.42
C VAL A 312 -5.19 4.15 -14.31
N GLY A 313 -6.00 3.24 -13.80
CA GLY A 313 -6.53 2.11 -14.56
C GLY A 313 -7.43 2.51 -15.73
N LEU A 314 -8.06 3.70 -15.68
CA LEU A 314 -8.86 4.28 -16.77
C LEU A 314 -8.00 4.92 -17.85
N ASN A 315 -6.75 5.26 -17.56
CA ASN A 315 -5.87 5.92 -18.53
C ASN A 315 -5.80 5.10 -19.83
N GLN A 316 -5.78 5.78 -20.98
CA GLN A 316 -5.80 5.16 -22.31
C GLN A 316 -7.01 4.23 -22.57
N ASN A 317 -8.17 4.54 -21.99
CA ASN A 317 -9.39 3.72 -22.03
C ASN A 317 -9.24 2.31 -21.41
N GLY A 318 -8.46 2.22 -20.35
CA GLY A 318 -8.25 0.97 -19.63
C GLY A 318 -9.45 0.51 -18.80
N ALA A 319 -9.29 -0.57 -18.06
CA ALA A 319 -10.36 -1.28 -17.36
C ALA A 319 -10.93 -0.53 -16.13
N ALA A 320 -10.17 0.43 -15.56
CA ALA A 320 -10.59 1.26 -14.42
C ALA A 320 -11.13 0.45 -13.21
N LEU A 321 -10.44 -0.62 -12.83
CA LEU A 321 -10.89 -1.46 -11.73
C LEU A 321 -10.94 -0.69 -10.41
N GLY A 322 -9.86 0.02 -10.09
CA GLY A 322 -9.67 0.65 -8.80
C GLY A 322 -9.46 -0.38 -7.67
N MET A 323 -8.87 0.07 -6.55
CA MET A 323 -8.51 -0.84 -5.46
C MET A 323 -9.70 -1.54 -4.78
N MET A 324 -10.91 -0.99 -4.92
CA MET A 324 -12.14 -1.57 -4.38
C MET A 324 -12.88 -2.46 -5.40
N TRP A 325 -12.17 -3.06 -6.36
CA TRP A 325 -12.77 -3.94 -7.40
C TRP A 325 -13.37 -5.23 -6.86
N GLY A 326 -12.92 -5.67 -5.71
CA GLY A 326 -13.53 -6.68 -4.87
C GLY A 326 -13.28 -8.13 -5.28
N ARG A 327 -13.53 -9.00 -4.33
CA ARG A 327 -13.27 -10.44 -4.37
C ARG A 327 -13.94 -11.13 -5.56
N GLU A 328 -15.20 -10.83 -5.84
CA GLU A 328 -15.99 -11.51 -6.87
C GLU A 328 -15.46 -11.16 -8.26
N LYS A 329 -15.10 -9.89 -8.48
CA LYS A 329 -14.49 -9.45 -9.73
C LYS A 329 -13.11 -10.04 -9.92
N ALA A 330 -12.29 -10.08 -8.87
CA ALA A 330 -10.96 -10.69 -8.88
C ALA A 330 -11.04 -12.18 -9.26
N LEU A 331 -11.91 -12.95 -8.61
CA LEU A 331 -12.15 -14.35 -8.92
C LEU A 331 -12.65 -14.55 -10.36
N SER A 332 -13.57 -13.69 -10.81
CA SER A 332 -14.08 -13.75 -12.19
C SER A 332 -12.96 -13.54 -13.22
N MET A 333 -12.09 -12.55 -12.98
CA MET A 333 -10.98 -12.26 -13.91
C MET A 333 -9.91 -13.34 -13.89
N LEU A 334 -9.56 -13.90 -12.73
CA LEU A 334 -8.66 -15.04 -12.64
C LEU A 334 -9.17 -16.24 -13.43
N ARG A 335 -10.49 -16.55 -13.33
CA ARG A 335 -11.10 -17.62 -14.14
C ARG A 335 -11.07 -17.32 -15.63
N GLN A 336 -11.37 -16.07 -16.03
CA GLN A 336 -11.28 -15.64 -17.45
C GLN A 336 -9.84 -15.73 -17.99
N ALA A 337 -8.84 -15.55 -17.13
CA ALA A 337 -7.44 -15.73 -17.48
C ALA A 337 -7.00 -17.20 -17.57
N GLY A 338 -7.88 -18.16 -17.22
CA GLY A 338 -7.64 -19.59 -17.31
C GLY A 338 -7.13 -20.26 -16.04
N PHE A 339 -7.39 -19.65 -14.86
CA PHE A 339 -7.12 -20.29 -13.57
C PHE A 339 -8.38 -20.98 -13.05
N ASP A 340 -8.35 -22.31 -12.99
CA ASP A 340 -9.49 -23.12 -12.53
C ASP A 340 -9.43 -23.42 -11.02
N ARG A 341 -8.22 -23.42 -10.43
CA ARG A 341 -7.99 -23.70 -9.01
C ARG A 341 -7.49 -22.43 -8.31
N ILE A 342 -8.39 -21.80 -7.57
CA ILE A 342 -8.14 -20.54 -6.87
C ILE A 342 -8.63 -20.69 -5.42
N GLU A 343 -7.73 -20.45 -4.47
CA GLU A 343 -8.04 -20.34 -3.06
C GLU A 343 -8.01 -18.86 -2.66
N VAL A 344 -8.95 -18.42 -1.83
CA VAL A 344 -8.98 -17.06 -1.27
C VAL A 344 -8.74 -17.17 0.23
N LEU A 345 -7.66 -16.58 0.68
CA LEU A 345 -7.15 -16.73 2.04
C LEU A 345 -7.09 -15.38 2.75
N SER A 346 -7.54 -15.34 3.97
CA SER A 346 -7.28 -14.22 4.89
C SER A 346 -5.85 -14.32 5.42
N MET A 347 -5.26 -13.18 5.77
CA MET A 347 -3.89 -13.11 6.28
C MET A 347 -3.89 -12.48 7.69
N ASP A 348 -3.50 -13.24 8.71
CA ASP A 348 -3.47 -12.77 10.11
C ASP A 348 -2.55 -11.54 10.32
N HIS A 349 -1.57 -11.37 9.44
CA HIS A 349 -0.59 -10.28 9.49
C HIS A 349 -0.96 -9.08 8.60
N ASP A 350 -2.07 -9.17 7.85
CA ASP A 350 -2.55 -8.13 6.95
C ASP A 350 -4.08 -8.19 6.84
N SER A 351 -4.75 -7.38 7.63
CA SER A 351 -6.22 -7.31 7.67
C SER A 351 -6.83 -6.45 6.55
N PHE A 352 -6.00 -5.81 5.72
CA PHE A 352 -6.46 -4.97 4.62
C PHE A 352 -6.57 -5.72 3.29
N ASN A 353 -5.85 -6.85 3.17
CA ASN A 353 -5.73 -7.58 1.91
C ASN A 353 -6.17 -9.03 2.04
N LEU A 354 -6.58 -9.60 0.90
CA LEU A 354 -6.76 -11.02 0.68
C LEU A 354 -5.61 -11.59 -0.15
N HIS A 355 -5.29 -12.84 0.09
CA HIS A 355 -4.38 -13.62 -0.74
C HIS A 355 -5.18 -14.56 -1.65
N PHE A 356 -5.11 -14.32 -2.96
CA PHE A 356 -5.63 -15.22 -3.99
C PHE A 356 -4.50 -16.13 -4.45
N LEU A 357 -4.55 -17.39 -4.05
CA LEU A 357 -3.60 -18.41 -4.47
C LEU A 357 -4.17 -19.19 -5.65
N ALA A 358 -3.66 -18.94 -6.84
CA ALA A 358 -4.07 -19.61 -8.06
C ALA A 358 -2.99 -20.58 -8.55
N ARG A 359 -3.41 -21.69 -9.19
CA ARG A 359 -2.48 -22.74 -9.62
C ARG A 359 -2.46 -22.84 -11.14
N GLY A 360 -1.26 -23.08 -11.69
CA GLY A 360 -1.08 -23.49 -13.07
C GLY A 360 -1.65 -24.90 -13.34
N ASP A 361 -1.56 -25.34 -14.61
CA ASP A 361 -1.92 -26.72 -14.97
C ASP A 361 -1.03 -27.73 -14.24
N GLU A 362 -1.61 -28.84 -13.85
CA GLU A 362 -0.85 -30.04 -13.54
C GLU A 362 -0.29 -30.65 -14.85
N LEU A 363 0.81 -31.38 -14.78
CA LEU A 363 1.41 -32.12 -15.89
C LEU A 363 0.46 -33.16 -16.45
#